data_fc03e8569777a5effb05b0ea735e64d8
#
_entry.id   fc03e8569777a5effb05b0ea735e64d8
#
_cell.length_a   1.000
_cell.length_b   1.000
_cell.length_c   1.000
_cell.angle_alpha   90.00
_cell.angle_beta   90.00
_cell.angle_gamma   90.00
#
_symmetry.space_group_name_H-M   'P 1'
#
loop_
_entity.id
_entity.type
_entity.pdbx_description
1 polymer ?
#
loop_
_entity_poly.entity_id
_entity_poly.type
_entity_poly.pdbx_seq_one_letter_code
_entity_poly.pdbx_strand_id
1 'polypeptide(L)'
;NVQRDERMTFADKSFIEKTRAEYNLPADMTDEAVRSYADAHLEEKYEELRYLVNEYHDGILLFEVSLQKVWDKASKDDAGLTKFFRKNKKNYTWDAPRYKGYMIYAKNQSVANQVKSIIKNAHPDSIQSYINNRINNDSTTLVRIERGLWKEGQNTAVDAIVFKNDTVNFTADEALPFVATMGKVIKAPQEYADERGKVTNDYQDALEKEWIESLRTKYDWHVNQEVFDALKAKYE
;
A
#
# COMPACT_ATOMS: atom_id res chain seq x y z
N ASN A 1 -15.86 -43.92 1.57
CA ASN A 1 -16.80 -42.88 1.11
C ASN A 1 -18.23 -43.15 1.60
N VAL A 2 -18.74 -44.41 1.48
CA VAL A 2 -20.11 -44.78 1.92
C VAL A 2 -20.29 -44.63 3.45
N GLN A 3 -19.31 -44.99 4.28
CA GLN A 3 -19.42 -44.86 5.74
C GLN A 3 -19.38 -43.37 6.23
N ARG A 4 -18.92 -42.45 5.43
CA ARG A 4 -18.89 -41.00 5.75
C ARG A 4 -20.29 -40.39 5.52
N ASP A 5 -20.98 -40.82 4.48
CA ASP A 5 -22.32 -40.33 4.14
C ASP A 5 -23.39 -40.81 5.14
N GLU A 6 -23.30 -42.08 5.64
CA GLU A 6 -24.26 -42.62 6.63
C GLU A 6 -24.11 -41.95 8.01
N ARG A 7 -22.90 -41.55 8.46
CA ARG A 7 -22.69 -40.84 9.72
C ARG A 7 -23.17 -39.39 9.63
N MET A 8 -22.99 -38.74 8.50
CA MET A 8 -23.50 -37.38 8.26
C MET A 8 -25.05 -37.38 8.25
N THR A 9 -25.69 -38.38 7.61
CA THR A 9 -27.14 -38.47 7.54
C THR A 9 -27.81 -38.66 8.90
N PHE A 10 -27.20 -39.34 9.87
CA PHE A 10 -27.80 -39.49 11.21
C PHE A 10 -27.73 -38.20 12.04
N ALA A 11 -26.60 -37.54 12.07
CA ALA A 11 -26.44 -36.23 12.73
C ALA A 11 -27.35 -35.18 12.07
N ASP A 12 -27.49 -35.23 10.75
CA ASP A 12 -28.34 -34.36 9.96
C ASP A 12 -29.85 -34.56 10.28
N LYS A 13 -30.31 -35.78 10.34
CA LYS A 13 -31.73 -36.07 10.71
C LYS A 13 -32.05 -35.56 12.12
N SER A 14 -31.19 -35.83 13.09
CA SER A 14 -31.37 -35.34 14.46
C SER A 14 -31.38 -33.81 14.55
N PHE A 15 -30.55 -33.14 13.75
CA PHE A 15 -30.55 -31.66 13.65
C PHE A 15 -31.88 -31.17 13.07
N ILE A 16 -32.33 -31.72 11.95
CA ILE A 16 -33.57 -31.31 11.29
C ILE A 16 -34.77 -31.49 12.22
N GLU A 17 -34.90 -32.66 12.89
CA GLU A 17 -35.99 -32.94 13.82
C GLU A 17 -35.99 -31.95 15.01
N LYS A 18 -34.85 -31.68 15.61
CA LYS A 18 -34.71 -30.72 16.69
C LYS A 18 -35.07 -29.30 16.23
N THR A 19 -34.61 -28.90 15.06
CA THR A 19 -34.88 -27.55 14.50
C THR A 19 -36.39 -27.41 14.19
N ARG A 20 -37.04 -28.45 13.60
CA ARG A 20 -38.49 -28.43 13.38
C ARG A 20 -39.26 -28.24 14.68
N ALA A 21 -38.92 -29.01 15.71
CA ALA A 21 -39.58 -28.91 17.01
C ALA A 21 -39.34 -27.54 17.69
N GLU A 22 -38.12 -27.03 17.63
CA GLU A 22 -37.74 -25.78 18.27
C GLU A 22 -38.45 -24.56 17.66
N TYR A 23 -38.52 -24.49 16.32
CA TYR A 23 -39.16 -23.40 15.62
C TYR A 23 -40.60 -23.66 15.18
N ASN A 24 -41.17 -24.79 15.63
CA ASN A 24 -42.53 -25.22 15.27
C ASN A 24 -42.77 -25.20 13.75
N LEU A 25 -41.80 -25.71 12.97
CA LEU A 25 -41.89 -25.72 11.51
C LEU A 25 -42.79 -26.80 10.97
N PRO A 26 -43.43 -26.58 9.79
CA PRO A 26 -44.28 -27.58 9.15
C PRO A 26 -43.57 -28.91 8.90
N ALA A 27 -44.29 -30.04 9.09
CA ALA A 27 -43.70 -31.34 8.91
C ALA A 27 -43.37 -31.68 7.43
N ASP A 28 -44.03 -31.01 6.49
CA ASP A 28 -43.86 -31.16 5.04
C ASP A 28 -42.75 -30.20 4.49
N MET A 29 -42.16 -29.34 5.32
CA MET A 29 -41.03 -28.51 4.91
C MET A 29 -39.81 -29.40 4.57
N THR A 30 -39.15 -29.14 3.45
CA THR A 30 -37.94 -29.89 3.07
C THR A 30 -36.81 -29.69 4.06
N ASP A 31 -35.92 -30.67 4.16
CA ASP A 31 -34.75 -30.58 5.07
C ASP A 31 -33.85 -29.42 4.73
N GLU A 32 -33.69 -29.07 3.45
CA GLU A 32 -32.96 -27.92 2.98
C GLU A 32 -33.59 -26.60 3.44
N ALA A 33 -34.91 -26.50 3.36
CA ALA A 33 -35.65 -25.33 3.83
C ALA A 33 -35.56 -25.16 5.36
N VAL A 34 -35.57 -26.27 6.11
CA VAL A 34 -35.36 -26.26 7.58
C VAL A 34 -33.96 -25.74 7.93
N ARG A 35 -32.93 -26.18 7.21
CA ARG A 35 -31.57 -25.68 7.39
C ARG A 35 -31.48 -24.19 7.10
N SER A 36 -31.98 -23.76 5.94
CA SER A 36 -31.98 -22.33 5.56
C SER A 36 -32.73 -21.46 6.58
N TYR A 37 -33.86 -22.02 7.13
CA TYR A 37 -34.59 -21.32 8.20
C TYR A 37 -33.74 -21.19 9.47
N ALA A 38 -33.09 -22.28 9.91
CA ALA A 38 -32.21 -22.24 11.08
C ALA A 38 -31.08 -21.26 10.91
N ASP A 39 -30.41 -21.27 9.75
CA ASP A 39 -29.31 -20.36 9.43
C ASP A 39 -29.75 -18.89 9.46
N ALA A 40 -30.94 -18.60 8.92
CA ALA A 40 -31.49 -17.24 8.92
C ALA A 40 -31.85 -16.71 10.33
N HIS A 41 -32.06 -17.62 11.31
CA HIS A 41 -32.46 -17.27 12.69
C HIS A 41 -31.34 -17.50 13.72
N LEU A 42 -30.11 -17.82 13.27
CA LEU A 42 -28.98 -18.05 14.18
C LEU A 42 -28.66 -16.84 15.06
N GLU A 43 -28.73 -15.65 14.51
CA GLU A 43 -28.46 -14.42 15.26
C GLU A 43 -29.54 -14.08 16.29
N GLU A 44 -30.78 -14.51 16.05
CA GLU A 44 -31.86 -14.36 17.02
C GLU A 44 -31.70 -15.33 18.20
N LYS A 45 -31.18 -16.52 17.91
CA LYS A 45 -30.98 -17.58 18.89
C LYS A 45 -29.71 -17.41 19.71
N TYR A 46 -28.63 -16.93 19.10
CA TYR A 46 -27.33 -16.79 19.72
C TYR A 46 -26.91 -15.31 19.74
N GLU A 47 -27.12 -14.67 20.88
CA GLU A 47 -26.83 -13.26 21.06
C GLU A 47 -25.35 -12.92 20.81
N GLU A 48 -24.43 -13.80 21.22
CA GLU A 48 -23.00 -13.66 20.98
C GLU A 48 -22.66 -13.68 19.49
N LEU A 49 -23.35 -14.53 18.71
CA LEU A 49 -23.17 -14.56 17.26
C LEU A 49 -23.67 -13.26 16.61
N ARG A 50 -24.80 -12.72 17.06
CA ARG A 50 -25.34 -11.44 16.58
C ARG A 50 -24.36 -10.30 16.82
N TYR A 51 -23.74 -10.23 18.01
CA TYR A 51 -22.73 -9.22 18.30
C TYR A 51 -21.50 -9.38 17.42
N LEU A 52 -21.05 -10.61 17.20
CA LEU A 52 -19.92 -10.91 16.32
C LEU A 52 -20.21 -10.53 14.87
N VAL A 53 -21.38 -10.86 14.34
CA VAL A 53 -21.79 -10.48 12.97
C VAL A 53 -21.87 -8.97 12.82
N ASN A 54 -22.43 -8.26 13.79
CA ASN A 54 -22.49 -6.79 13.78
C ASN A 54 -21.10 -6.18 13.84
N GLU A 55 -20.21 -6.70 14.68
CA GLU A 55 -18.81 -6.23 14.76
C GLU A 55 -18.08 -6.38 13.42
N TYR A 56 -18.24 -7.54 12.77
CA TYR A 56 -17.67 -7.76 11.42
C TYR A 56 -18.28 -6.82 10.37
N HIS A 57 -19.60 -6.67 10.37
CA HIS A 57 -20.31 -5.78 9.46
C HIS A 57 -19.83 -4.33 9.61
N ASP A 58 -19.80 -3.82 10.82
CA ASP A 58 -19.38 -2.46 11.12
C ASP A 58 -17.88 -2.27 10.84
N GLY A 59 -17.06 -3.28 11.13
CA GLY A 59 -15.64 -3.30 10.79
C GLY A 59 -15.38 -3.21 9.29
N ILE A 60 -16.13 -3.98 8.47
CA ILE A 60 -16.03 -3.93 7.00
C ILE A 60 -16.46 -2.55 6.48
N LEU A 61 -17.54 -1.99 6.99
CA LEU A 61 -18.01 -0.66 6.59
C LEU A 61 -16.99 0.43 6.95
N LEU A 62 -16.46 0.37 8.18
CA LEU A 62 -15.42 1.30 8.64
C LEU A 62 -14.15 1.19 7.78
N PHE A 63 -13.73 -0.04 7.47
CA PHE A 63 -12.57 -0.28 6.60
C PHE A 63 -12.78 0.33 5.22
N GLU A 64 -13.92 0.07 4.57
CA GLU A 64 -14.23 0.58 3.22
C GLU A 64 -14.29 2.10 3.19
N VAL A 65 -14.94 2.72 4.17
CA VAL A 65 -15.02 4.18 4.26
C VAL A 65 -13.64 4.79 4.53
N SER A 66 -12.84 4.17 5.39
CA SER A 66 -11.46 4.62 5.67
C SER A 66 -10.57 4.49 4.44
N LEU A 67 -10.71 3.39 3.69
CA LEU A 67 -10.01 3.19 2.42
C LEU A 67 -10.31 4.33 1.44
N GLN A 68 -11.58 4.65 1.22
CA GLN A 68 -11.99 5.69 0.27
C GLN A 68 -11.65 7.11 0.73
N LYS A 69 -11.84 7.42 2.01
CA LYS A 69 -11.67 8.78 2.55
C LYS A 69 -10.23 9.15 2.85
N VAL A 70 -9.42 8.17 3.24
CA VAL A 70 -8.07 8.40 3.77
C VAL A 70 -7.01 7.70 2.92
N TRP A 71 -7.03 6.37 2.86
CA TRP A 71 -5.87 5.62 2.36
C TRP A 71 -5.69 5.70 0.85
N ASP A 72 -6.76 5.50 0.09
CA ASP A 72 -6.74 5.66 -1.37
C ASP A 72 -6.41 7.09 -1.78
N LYS A 73 -7.00 8.06 -1.08
CA LYS A 73 -6.70 9.46 -1.29
C LYS A 73 -5.24 9.78 -0.99
N ALA A 74 -4.72 9.32 0.16
CA ALA A 74 -3.32 9.54 0.54
C ALA A 74 -2.34 8.94 -0.47
N SER A 75 -2.65 7.79 -1.07
CA SER A 75 -1.75 7.09 -1.99
C SER A 75 -1.81 7.56 -3.44
N LYS A 76 -2.98 8.06 -3.89
CA LYS A 76 -3.28 8.37 -5.31
C LYS A 76 -3.38 9.87 -5.61
N ASP A 77 -3.50 10.73 -4.61
CA ASP A 77 -3.64 12.18 -4.77
C ASP A 77 -2.27 12.87 -4.88
N ASP A 78 -1.64 12.76 -6.04
CA ASP A 78 -0.33 13.41 -6.30
C ASP A 78 -0.37 14.94 -6.11
N ALA A 79 -1.50 15.57 -6.40
CA ALA A 79 -1.67 17.02 -6.19
C ALA A 79 -1.73 17.36 -4.70
N GLY A 80 -2.48 16.59 -3.92
CA GLY A 80 -2.56 16.71 -2.47
C GLY A 80 -1.21 16.45 -1.80
N LEU A 81 -0.53 15.37 -2.17
CA LEU A 81 0.83 15.04 -1.70
C LEU A 81 1.82 16.17 -2.00
N THR A 82 1.78 16.74 -3.21
CA THR A 82 2.65 17.87 -3.58
C THR A 82 2.36 19.09 -2.72
N LYS A 83 1.09 19.44 -2.51
CA LYS A 83 0.66 20.57 -1.68
C LYS A 83 1.05 20.36 -0.23
N PHE A 84 0.79 19.16 0.29
CA PHE A 84 1.11 18.79 1.67
C PHE A 84 2.62 18.85 1.92
N PHE A 85 3.43 18.26 1.04
CA PHE A 85 4.88 18.33 1.11
C PHE A 85 5.39 19.78 1.12
N ARG A 86 4.91 20.63 0.20
CA ARG A 86 5.32 22.03 0.12
C ARG A 86 5.04 22.80 1.42
N LYS A 87 3.85 22.57 2.01
CA LYS A 87 3.45 23.20 3.28
C LYS A 87 4.34 22.75 4.44
N ASN A 88 4.72 21.46 4.44
CA ASN A 88 5.45 20.83 5.54
C ASN A 88 6.93 20.56 5.21
N LYS A 89 7.46 21.18 4.17
CA LYS A 89 8.81 20.88 3.62
C LYS A 89 9.92 20.91 4.67
N LYS A 90 9.81 21.73 5.68
CA LYS A 90 10.80 21.87 6.77
C LYS A 90 10.92 20.61 7.63
N ASN A 91 9.91 19.75 7.63
CA ASN A 91 9.88 18.52 8.41
C ASN A 91 10.60 17.37 7.71
N TYR A 92 10.95 17.54 6.42
CA TYR A 92 11.60 16.53 5.60
C TYR A 92 13.07 16.86 5.41
N THR A 93 13.90 16.22 6.21
CA THR A 93 15.35 16.39 6.19
C THR A 93 16.05 15.04 6.11
N TRP A 94 17.26 15.02 5.57
CA TRP A 94 18.11 13.85 5.52
C TRP A 94 19.31 14.01 6.43
N ASP A 95 19.85 12.89 6.86
CA ASP A 95 21.09 12.78 7.63
C ASP A 95 22.34 13.09 6.79
N ALA A 96 22.26 12.87 5.47
CA ALA A 96 23.33 13.12 4.51
C ALA A 96 22.80 13.52 3.14
N PRO A 97 23.58 14.24 2.32
CA PRO A 97 23.24 14.54 0.94
C PRO A 97 23.01 13.28 0.11
N ARG A 98 22.16 13.38 -0.92
CA ARG A 98 21.87 12.29 -1.85
C ARG A 98 22.08 12.76 -3.29
N TYR A 99 22.58 11.86 -4.13
CA TYR A 99 22.62 12.10 -5.58
C TYR A 99 21.28 11.71 -6.20
N LYS A 100 20.62 12.67 -6.83
CA LYS A 100 19.38 12.49 -7.59
C LYS A 100 19.67 12.59 -9.07
N GLY A 101 19.49 11.51 -9.82
CA GLY A 101 19.81 11.52 -11.23
C GLY A 101 19.86 10.17 -11.89
N TYR A 102 20.63 10.10 -12.95
CA TYR A 102 20.85 8.92 -13.77
C TYR A 102 22.33 8.53 -13.74
N MET A 103 22.59 7.23 -13.62
CA MET A 103 23.83 6.58 -13.98
C MET A 103 23.67 6.02 -15.40
N ILE A 104 24.61 6.27 -16.28
CA ILE A 104 24.58 5.89 -17.68
C ILE A 104 25.81 5.06 -17.96
N TYR A 105 25.61 3.77 -18.22
CA TYR A 105 26.66 2.81 -18.60
C TYR A 105 26.56 2.57 -20.11
N ALA A 106 27.54 3.00 -20.87
CA ALA A 106 27.48 2.99 -22.32
C ALA A 106 28.74 2.35 -22.96
N LYS A 107 28.59 1.86 -24.18
CA LYS A 107 29.68 1.30 -24.97
C LYS A 107 30.77 2.35 -25.26
N ASN A 108 30.39 3.64 -25.42
CA ASN A 108 31.31 4.74 -25.65
C ASN A 108 30.65 6.09 -25.35
N GLN A 109 31.45 7.16 -25.42
CA GLN A 109 31.04 8.54 -25.13
C GLN A 109 29.92 9.03 -26.06
N SER A 110 29.92 8.65 -27.33
CA SER A 110 28.89 9.08 -28.30
C SER A 110 27.51 8.58 -27.90
N VAL A 111 27.41 7.30 -27.54
CA VAL A 111 26.16 6.69 -27.04
C VAL A 111 25.70 7.36 -25.74
N ALA A 112 26.61 7.62 -24.80
CA ALA A 112 26.26 8.31 -23.57
C ALA A 112 25.72 9.72 -23.82
N ASN A 113 26.28 10.46 -24.77
CA ASN A 113 25.81 11.80 -25.14
C ASN A 113 24.41 11.77 -25.79
N GLN A 114 24.11 10.77 -26.62
CA GLN A 114 22.77 10.56 -27.17
C GLN A 114 21.75 10.32 -26.04
N VAL A 115 22.09 9.46 -25.07
CA VAL A 115 21.25 9.19 -23.89
C VAL A 115 21.02 10.43 -23.06
N LYS A 116 22.07 11.24 -22.80
CA LYS A 116 21.92 12.52 -22.10
C LYS A 116 20.95 13.46 -22.80
N SER A 117 20.99 13.49 -24.14
CA SER A 117 20.02 14.28 -24.92
C SER A 117 18.60 13.75 -24.77
N ILE A 118 18.40 12.43 -24.77
CA ILE A 118 17.09 11.80 -24.53
C ILE A 118 16.58 12.15 -23.13
N ILE A 119 17.40 11.97 -22.10
CA ILE A 119 17.04 12.28 -20.71
C ILE A 119 16.62 13.76 -20.54
N LYS A 120 17.29 14.68 -21.25
CA LYS A 120 16.98 16.11 -21.19
C LYS A 120 15.64 16.48 -21.81
N ASN A 121 15.22 15.76 -22.86
CA ASN A 121 14.10 16.17 -23.72
C ASN A 121 12.87 15.27 -23.60
N ALA A 122 12.99 14.06 -23.05
CA ALA A 122 11.89 13.12 -22.92
C ALA A 122 11.26 13.14 -21.53
N HIS A 123 10.00 12.73 -21.45
CA HIS A 123 9.36 12.50 -20.16
C HIS A 123 10.06 11.32 -19.43
N PRO A 124 10.32 11.42 -18.12
CA PRO A 124 11.05 10.40 -17.37
C PRO A 124 10.56 8.96 -17.57
N ASP A 125 9.26 8.75 -17.67
CA ASP A 125 8.66 7.42 -17.85
C ASP A 125 8.85 6.84 -19.26
N SER A 126 9.15 7.70 -20.25
CA SER A 126 9.39 7.29 -21.63
C SER A 126 10.85 7.00 -21.95
N ILE A 127 11.78 7.41 -21.08
CA ILE A 127 13.23 7.34 -21.37
C ILE A 127 13.67 5.91 -21.65
N GLN A 128 13.25 4.93 -20.83
CA GLN A 128 13.64 3.54 -21.00
C GLN A 128 13.13 2.97 -22.34
N SER A 129 11.90 3.30 -22.70
CA SER A 129 11.32 2.89 -24.00
C SER A 129 12.08 3.50 -25.18
N TYR A 130 12.46 4.79 -25.10
CA TYR A 130 13.27 5.43 -26.13
C TYR A 130 14.63 4.77 -26.29
N ILE A 131 15.28 4.42 -25.17
CA ILE A 131 16.59 3.76 -25.20
C ILE A 131 16.48 2.38 -25.83
N ASN A 132 15.51 1.58 -25.42
CA ASN A 132 15.32 0.22 -25.93
C ASN A 132 14.98 0.21 -27.43
N ASN A 133 14.20 1.19 -27.91
CA ASN A 133 13.74 1.22 -29.30
C ASN A 133 14.69 1.94 -30.27
N ARG A 134 15.59 2.80 -29.78
CA ARG A 134 16.41 3.66 -30.67
C ARG A 134 17.91 3.47 -30.50
N ILE A 135 18.37 2.93 -29.39
CA ILE A 135 19.81 2.77 -29.09
C ILE A 135 20.16 1.29 -28.94
N ASN A 136 19.42 0.58 -28.12
CA ASN A 136 19.56 -0.87 -27.98
C ASN A 136 18.76 -1.60 -29.06
N ASN A 137 19.05 -2.87 -29.30
CA ASN A 137 18.24 -3.78 -30.09
C ASN A 137 18.28 -5.17 -29.45
N ASP A 138 17.50 -6.10 -30.01
CA ASP A 138 17.32 -7.45 -29.46
C ASP A 138 18.65 -8.25 -29.34
N SER A 139 19.64 -7.88 -30.15
CA SER A 139 20.93 -8.58 -30.19
C SER A 139 22.08 -7.83 -29.50
N THR A 140 21.92 -6.53 -29.25
CA THR A 140 23.03 -5.71 -28.74
C THR A 140 22.55 -4.65 -27.76
N THR A 141 23.11 -4.67 -26.54
CA THR A 141 22.92 -3.63 -25.54
C THR A 141 24.08 -2.64 -25.61
N LEU A 142 23.82 -1.44 -26.11
CA LEU A 142 24.81 -0.36 -26.24
C LEU A 142 24.83 0.55 -25.00
N VAL A 143 23.75 0.53 -24.22
CA VAL A 143 23.61 1.37 -23.02
C VAL A 143 22.65 0.76 -21.99
N ARG A 144 22.98 0.91 -20.73
CA ARG A 144 22.12 0.68 -19.56
C ARG A 144 22.04 1.98 -18.77
N ILE A 145 20.85 2.29 -18.27
CA ILE A 145 20.63 3.42 -17.38
C ILE A 145 20.05 2.99 -16.03
N GLU A 146 20.42 3.67 -14.99
CA GLU A 146 19.83 3.54 -13.65
C GLU A 146 19.39 4.92 -13.20
N ARG A 147 18.10 5.07 -12.88
CA ARG A 147 17.56 6.29 -12.27
C ARG A 147 17.41 6.09 -10.78
N GLY A 148 17.87 7.03 -9.98
CA GLY A 148 17.77 6.87 -8.53
C GLY A 148 18.01 8.12 -7.73
N LEU A 149 17.89 7.90 -6.44
CA LEU A 149 18.21 8.83 -5.37
C LEU A 149 19.08 8.07 -4.36
N TRP A 150 20.40 8.27 -4.46
CA TRP A 150 21.37 7.48 -3.69
C TRP A 150 22.07 8.33 -2.65
N LYS A 151 22.12 7.80 -1.43
CA LYS A 151 23.02 8.22 -0.39
C LYS A 151 24.38 7.55 -0.63
N GLU A 152 25.48 8.16 -0.17
CA GLU A 152 26.80 7.53 -0.15
C GLU A 152 26.74 6.18 0.57
N GLY A 153 27.38 5.17 0.01
CA GLY A 153 27.35 3.77 0.44
C GLY A 153 26.23 2.91 -0.17
N GLN A 154 25.36 3.47 -0.99
CA GLN A 154 24.24 2.74 -1.61
C GLN A 154 24.50 2.23 -3.05
N ASN A 155 25.46 2.86 -3.75
CA ASN A 155 25.83 2.49 -5.12
C ASN A 155 27.29 2.82 -5.36
N THR A 156 28.09 1.78 -5.60
CA THR A 156 29.56 1.89 -5.78
C THR A 156 29.97 2.83 -6.91
N ALA A 157 29.23 2.83 -8.02
CA ALA A 157 29.51 3.74 -9.14
C ALA A 157 29.19 5.20 -8.80
N VAL A 158 28.12 5.45 -8.06
CA VAL A 158 27.77 6.80 -7.57
C VAL A 158 28.81 7.27 -6.56
N ASP A 159 29.24 6.40 -5.65
CA ASP A 159 30.21 6.71 -4.63
C ASP A 159 31.57 7.12 -5.25
N ALA A 160 32.05 6.35 -6.21
CA ALA A 160 33.32 6.62 -6.89
C ALA A 160 33.23 7.87 -7.80
N ILE A 161 32.15 8.02 -8.60
CA ILE A 161 32.11 9.01 -9.67
C ILE A 161 31.51 10.33 -9.18
N VAL A 162 30.46 10.30 -8.35
CA VAL A 162 29.73 11.50 -7.92
C VAL A 162 30.25 12.01 -6.58
N PHE A 163 30.34 11.13 -5.57
CA PHE A 163 30.85 11.48 -4.25
C PHE A 163 32.38 11.55 -4.18
N LYS A 164 33.06 10.98 -5.19
CA LYS A 164 34.54 10.93 -5.28
C LYS A 164 35.17 10.26 -4.06
N ASN A 165 34.53 9.15 -3.64
CA ASN A 165 35.05 8.38 -2.52
C ASN A 165 36.19 7.48 -2.98
N ASP A 166 37.42 7.86 -2.68
CA ASP A 166 38.66 7.18 -3.11
C ASP A 166 38.82 5.79 -2.46
N THR A 167 38.03 5.44 -1.44
CA THR A 167 38.07 4.13 -0.78
C THR A 167 37.23 3.09 -1.51
N VAL A 168 36.40 3.50 -2.46
CA VAL A 168 35.51 2.62 -3.21
C VAL A 168 36.17 2.19 -4.53
N ASN A 169 36.42 0.90 -4.68
CA ASN A 169 36.89 0.32 -5.93
C ASN A 169 35.70 0.08 -6.87
N PHE A 170 35.56 0.96 -7.87
CA PHE A 170 34.58 0.78 -8.92
C PHE A 170 35.28 0.42 -10.24
N THR A 171 34.89 -0.69 -10.84
CA THR A 171 35.33 -1.11 -12.17
C THR A 171 34.10 -1.15 -13.08
N ALA A 172 34.16 -0.45 -14.21
CA ALA A 172 33.10 -0.51 -15.20
C ALA A 172 33.03 -1.88 -15.89
N ASP A 173 31.85 -2.25 -16.35
CA ASP A 173 31.62 -3.44 -17.17
C ASP A 173 32.41 -3.35 -18.49
N GLU A 174 33.10 -4.41 -18.89
CA GLU A 174 33.85 -4.48 -20.15
C GLU A 174 32.98 -4.24 -21.38
N ALA A 175 31.71 -4.67 -21.35
CA ALA A 175 30.75 -4.42 -22.41
C ALA A 175 30.28 -2.97 -22.48
N LEU A 176 30.27 -2.26 -21.35
CA LEU A 176 29.80 -0.88 -21.17
C LEU A 176 30.82 -0.03 -20.40
N PRO A 177 32.05 0.12 -20.92
CA PRO A 177 33.17 0.68 -20.15
C PRO A 177 33.06 2.18 -19.90
N PHE A 178 32.19 2.89 -20.61
CA PHE A 178 32.02 4.32 -20.48
C PHE A 178 30.87 4.64 -19.49
N VAL A 179 31.19 5.22 -18.34
CA VAL A 179 30.22 5.59 -17.34
C VAL A 179 30.08 7.10 -17.25
N ALA A 180 28.86 7.56 -17.28
CA ALA A 180 28.51 8.98 -17.18
C ALA A 180 27.34 9.20 -16.22
N THR A 181 27.23 10.42 -15.73
CA THR A 181 26.17 10.83 -14.82
C THR A 181 25.38 11.99 -15.39
N MET A 182 24.11 12.06 -15.02
CA MET A 182 23.25 13.22 -15.29
C MET A 182 22.30 13.45 -14.14
N GLY A 183 22.58 14.43 -13.31
CA GLY A 183 21.82 14.72 -12.09
C GLY A 183 22.54 15.72 -11.21
N LYS A 184 22.16 15.76 -9.94
CA LYS A 184 22.74 16.66 -8.94
C LYS A 184 22.72 16.05 -7.55
N VAL A 185 23.65 16.47 -6.71
CA VAL A 185 23.62 16.20 -5.28
C VAL A 185 22.69 17.20 -4.61
N ILE A 186 21.75 16.70 -3.83
CA ILE A 186 20.77 17.48 -3.08
C ILE A 186 20.87 17.17 -1.59
N LYS A 187 20.73 18.20 -0.74
CA LYS A 187 20.92 18.08 0.71
C LYS A 187 19.64 17.72 1.47
N ALA A 188 18.48 17.91 0.84
CA ALA A 188 17.16 17.62 1.41
C ALA A 188 16.17 17.33 0.29
N PRO A 189 15.04 16.68 0.58
CA PRO A 189 13.98 16.41 -0.38
C PRO A 189 13.51 17.70 -1.06
N GLN A 190 13.35 17.64 -2.38
CA GLN A 190 12.90 18.78 -3.19
C GLN A 190 11.43 18.65 -3.63
N GLU A 191 10.96 17.42 -3.73
CA GLU A 191 9.58 17.08 -4.06
C GLU A 191 9.12 15.89 -3.20
N TYR A 192 7.81 15.65 -3.12
CA TYR A 192 7.27 14.59 -2.29
C TYR A 192 7.77 13.20 -2.69
N ALA A 193 8.06 13.00 -3.98
CA ALA A 193 8.58 11.74 -4.51
C ALA A 193 9.96 11.35 -3.93
N ASP A 194 10.74 12.34 -3.46
CA ASP A 194 12.05 12.10 -2.85
C ASP A 194 11.95 11.41 -1.46
N GLU A 195 10.81 11.54 -0.79
CA GLU A 195 10.46 10.91 0.50
C GLU A 195 9.02 10.40 0.47
N ARG A 196 8.60 9.80 -0.66
CA ARG A 196 7.21 9.42 -0.92
C ARG A 196 6.58 8.65 0.26
N GLY A 197 7.26 7.64 0.79
CA GLY A 197 6.72 6.83 1.87
C GLY A 197 6.38 7.65 3.11
N LYS A 198 7.33 8.47 3.59
CA LYS A 198 7.11 9.32 4.76
C LYS A 198 6.04 10.39 4.51
N VAL A 199 6.10 11.05 3.34
CA VAL A 199 5.12 12.09 2.99
C VAL A 199 3.71 11.51 2.87
N THR A 200 3.57 10.31 2.31
CA THR A 200 2.28 9.62 2.19
C THR A 200 1.71 9.28 3.57
N ASN A 201 2.52 8.76 4.48
CA ASN A 201 2.08 8.45 5.84
C ASN A 201 1.66 9.72 6.60
N ASP A 202 2.48 10.77 6.58
CA ASP A 202 2.15 12.03 7.25
C ASP A 202 0.89 12.68 6.65
N TYR A 203 0.68 12.54 5.34
CA TYR A 203 -0.52 13.02 4.66
C TYR A 203 -1.75 12.20 5.01
N GLN A 204 -1.61 10.89 5.13
CA GLN A 204 -2.65 9.98 5.60
C GLN A 204 -3.12 10.37 7.00
N ASP A 205 -2.19 10.56 7.94
CA ASP A 205 -2.49 10.99 9.31
C ASP A 205 -3.22 12.33 9.35
N ALA A 206 -2.82 13.27 8.48
CA ALA A 206 -3.49 14.56 8.37
C ALA A 206 -4.92 14.46 7.81
N LEU A 207 -5.14 13.62 6.79
CA LEU A 207 -6.46 13.34 6.24
C LEU A 207 -7.38 12.66 7.25
N GLU A 208 -6.86 11.69 7.99
CA GLU A 208 -7.61 10.99 9.03
C GLU A 208 -8.05 11.95 10.14
N LYS A 209 -7.12 12.77 10.62
CA LYS A 209 -7.42 13.80 11.62
C LYS A 209 -8.49 14.79 11.14
N GLU A 210 -8.36 15.30 9.92
CA GLU A 210 -9.34 16.20 9.30
C GLU A 210 -10.71 15.53 9.18
N TRP A 211 -10.73 14.27 8.77
CA TRP A 211 -11.96 13.50 8.66
C TRP A 211 -12.64 13.29 10.03
N ILE A 212 -11.89 12.85 11.06
CA ILE A 212 -12.41 12.68 12.41
C ILE A 212 -12.97 13.99 12.97
N GLU A 213 -12.27 15.12 12.80
CA GLU A 213 -12.77 16.43 13.22
C GLU A 213 -14.05 16.84 12.47
N SER A 214 -14.15 16.50 11.19
CA SER A 214 -15.36 16.74 10.41
C SER A 214 -16.54 15.91 10.91
N LEU A 215 -16.29 14.64 11.31
CA LEU A 215 -17.33 13.78 11.90
C LEU A 215 -17.80 14.31 13.26
N ARG A 216 -16.87 14.72 14.12
CA ARG A 216 -17.19 15.32 15.43
C ARG A 216 -18.01 16.60 15.33
N THR A 217 -17.77 17.37 14.27
CA THR A 217 -18.56 18.60 14.01
C THR A 217 -19.94 18.30 13.45
N LYS A 218 -20.03 17.22 12.63
CA LYS A 218 -21.27 16.86 11.92
C LYS A 218 -22.25 16.07 12.79
N TYR A 219 -21.73 15.22 13.67
CA TYR A 219 -22.53 14.30 14.48
C TYR A 219 -22.37 14.63 15.93
N ASP A 220 -23.52 14.75 16.63
CA ASP A 220 -23.54 14.81 18.09
C ASP A 220 -23.23 13.41 18.66
N TRP A 221 -22.33 13.34 19.60
CA TRP A 221 -21.91 12.08 20.22
C TRP A 221 -21.76 12.25 21.73
N HIS A 222 -22.16 11.24 22.47
CA HIS A 222 -21.99 11.20 23.92
C HIS A 222 -21.66 9.78 24.38
N VAL A 223 -20.89 9.66 25.42
CA VAL A 223 -20.59 8.38 26.08
C VAL A 223 -21.70 8.12 27.09
N ASN A 224 -22.30 6.92 27.04
CA ASN A 224 -23.17 6.47 28.12
C ASN A 224 -22.28 6.12 29.31
N GLN A 225 -22.15 7.09 30.24
CA GLN A 225 -21.23 7.00 31.37
C GLN A 225 -21.59 5.86 32.30
N GLU A 226 -22.88 5.57 32.50
CA GLU A 226 -23.36 4.48 33.36
C GLU A 226 -22.91 3.10 32.86
N VAL A 227 -23.03 2.88 31.52
CA VAL A 227 -22.56 1.64 30.87
C VAL A 227 -21.04 1.55 30.88
N PHE A 228 -20.36 2.67 30.64
CA PHE A 228 -18.90 2.72 30.68
C PHE A 228 -18.34 2.38 32.07
N ASP A 229 -18.91 2.96 33.12
CA ASP A 229 -18.48 2.71 34.51
C ASP A 229 -18.78 1.27 34.94
N ALA A 230 -19.92 0.70 34.52
CA ALA A 230 -20.25 -0.70 34.76
C ALA A 230 -19.28 -1.66 34.05
N LEU A 231 -18.90 -1.37 32.80
CA LEU A 231 -17.89 -2.13 32.11
C LEU A 231 -16.52 -2.04 32.76
N LYS A 232 -16.10 -0.86 33.16
CA LYS A 232 -14.84 -0.62 33.84
C LYS A 232 -14.74 -1.43 35.16
N ALA A 233 -15.80 -1.40 35.98
CA ALA A 233 -15.88 -2.16 37.22
C ALA A 233 -15.85 -3.69 37.02
N LYS A 234 -16.21 -4.19 35.86
CA LYS A 234 -16.18 -5.62 35.53
C LYS A 234 -14.77 -6.12 35.12
N TYR A 235 -13.91 -5.24 34.61
CA TYR A 235 -12.59 -5.62 34.07
C TYR A 235 -11.40 -5.06 34.87
N GLU A 236 -11.62 -4.22 35.86
CA GLU A 236 -10.67 -3.85 36.93
C GLU A 236 -10.82 -4.77 38.16
#